data_48cfd4489ccd882b948ddce31e281da4
#
_entry.id   48cfd4489ccd882b948ddce31e281da4
#
_cell.length_a   1.000
_cell.length_b   1.000
_cell.length_c   1.000
_cell.angle_alpha   90.00
_cell.angle_beta   90.00
_cell.angle_gamma   90.00
#
_symmetry.space_group_name_H-M   'P 1'
#
loop_
_entity.id
_entity.type
_entity.pdbx_description
1 polymer ?
#
loop_
_entity_poly.entity_id
_entity_poly.type
_entity_poly.pdbx_seq_one_letter_code
_entity_poly.pdbx_strand_id
1 'polypeptide(L)'
;MVRAVFPGTFDPIHNGHIDIATRATRLFDEVIVAVYDKPLKTLVFSPEERLALVQQVLAGNSRIRVTGYSGLTVEYCRQVE
;
A
#
# COMPACT_ATOMS: atom_id res chain seq x y z
N MET A 1 -5.27 -0.48 -19.33
CA MET A 1 -5.47 -0.27 -17.88
C MET A 1 -4.32 0.55 -17.31
N VAL A 2 -4.63 1.57 -16.53
CA VAL A 2 -3.62 2.40 -15.87
C VAL A 2 -3.62 2.09 -14.38
N ARG A 3 -2.45 1.71 -13.85
CA ARG A 3 -2.26 1.37 -12.44
C ARG A 3 -1.39 2.39 -11.75
N ALA A 4 -1.70 2.67 -10.49
CA ALA A 4 -0.84 3.45 -9.61
C ALA A 4 -0.35 2.55 -8.47
N VAL A 5 0.91 2.73 -8.07
CA VAL A 5 1.47 2.02 -6.93
C VAL A 5 1.73 3.04 -5.83
N PHE A 6 1.21 2.76 -4.64
CA PHE A 6 1.40 3.60 -3.47
C PHE A 6 2.18 2.81 -2.42
N PRO A 7 3.53 2.87 -2.47
CA PRO A 7 4.36 2.14 -1.52
C PRO A 7 4.51 2.91 -0.21
N GLY A 8 4.66 2.18 0.88
CA GLY A 8 4.88 2.79 2.18
C GLY A 8 5.07 1.77 3.28
N THR A 9 5.42 2.27 4.45
CA THR A 9 5.60 1.43 5.64
C THR A 9 4.27 1.18 6.36
N PHE A 10 3.42 2.20 6.44
CA PHE A 10 2.09 2.12 7.08
C PHE A 10 2.16 1.59 8.52
N ASP A 11 2.86 2.29 9.38
CA ASP A 11 3.05 1.88 10.78
C ASP A 11 2.53 2.93 11.76
N PRO A 12 1.20 2.98 11.98
CA PRO A 12 0.14 2.33 11.25
C PRO A 12 -0.36 3.17 10.06
N ILE A 13 -1.29 2.63 9.28
CA ILE A 13 -2.01 3.43 8.28
C ILE A 13 -2.84 4.48 8.99
N HIS A 14 -2.95 5.67 8.39
CA HIS A 14 -3.76 6.77 8.95
C HIS A 14 -4.60 7.43 7.87
N ASN A 15 -5.43 8.40 8.29
CA ASN A 15 -6.39 9.05 7.39
C ASN A 15 -5.74 9.71 6.17
N GLY A 16 -4.52 10.23 6.30
CA GLY A 16 -3.79 10.79 5.16
C GLY A 16 -3.50 9.75 4.09
N HIS A 17 -3.11 8.55 4.49
CA HIS A 17 -2.89 7.43 3.56
C HIS A 17 -4.19 7.05 2.87
N ILE A 18 -5.28 6.92 3.63
CA ILE A 18 -6.59 6.54 3.12
C ILE A 18 -7.08 7.56 2.10
N ASP A 19 -6.93 8.83 2.40
CA ASP A 19 -7.36 9.92 1.52
C ASP A 19 -6.61 9.90 0.19
N ILE A 20 -5.28 9.75 0.23
CA ILE A 20 -4.46 9.71 -0.98
C ILE A 20 -4.84 8.50 -1.84
N ALA A 21 -4.96 7.33 -1.24
CA ALA A 21 -5.32 6.10 -1.96
C ALA A 21 -6.72 6.23 -2.59
N THR A 22 -7.67 6.76 -1.84
CA THR A 22 -9.04 6.93 -2.32
C THR A 22 -9.11 7.91 -3.49
N ARG A 23 -8.40 9.03 -3.39
CA ARG A 23 -8.33 10.02 -4.49
C ARG A 23 -7.69 9.43 -5.74
N ALA A 24 -6.67 8.60 -5.58
CA ALA A 24 -6.00 7.97 -6.72
C ALA A 24 -6.95 7.07 -7.51
N THR A 25 -7.95 6.45 -6.87
CA THR A 25 -8.92 5.61 -7.58
C THR A 25 -9.79 6.38 -8.57
N ARG A 26 -9.81 7.71 -8.48
CA ARG A 26 -10.54 8.56 -9.44
C ARG A 26 -9.74 8.81 -10.71
N LEU A 27 -8.41 8.65 -10.65
CA LEU A 27 -7.50 8.93 -11.75
C LEU A 27 -6.97 7.67 -12.42
N PHE A 28 -6.95 6.55 -11.71
CA PHE A 28 -6.37 5.29 -12.17
C PHE A 28 -7.39 4.17 -12.06
N ASP A 29 -7.26 3.19 -12.95
CA ASP A 29 -8.16 2.03 -12.94
C ASP A 29 -7.96 1.13 -11.73
N GLU A 30 -6.71 1.04 -11.27
CA GLU A 30 -6.36 0.25 -10.10
C GLU A 30 -5.28 0.97 -9.29
N VAL A 31 -5.40 0.94 -7.96
CA VAL A 31 -4.39 1.45 -7.04
C VAL A 31 -3.87 0.28 -6.21
N ILE A 32 -2.57 0.05 -6.27
CA ILE A 32 -1.91 -0.99 -5.48
C ILE A 32 -1.26 -0.32 -4.26
N VAL A 33 -1.80 -0.58 -3.08
CA VAL A 33 -1.20 -0.12 -1.83
C VAL A 33 -0.21 -1.19 -1.40
N ALA A 34 1.08 -0.87 -1.49
CA ALA A 34 2.17 -1.82 -1.26
C ALA A 34 2.82 -1.56 0.10
N VAL A 35 2.73 -2.53 1.00
CA VAL A 35 3.25 -2.42 2.37
C VAL A 35 4.65 -3.02 2.42
N TYR A 36 5.64 -2.18 2.73
CA TYR A 36 7.04 -2.63 2.82
C TYR A 36 7.25 -3.42 4.11
N ASP A 37 7.83 -4.61 4.00
CA ASP A 37 7.96 -5.53 5.11
C ASP A 37 9.23 -5.34 5.96
N LYS A 38 10.31 -4.75 5.39
CA LYS A 38 11.60 -4.64 6.08
C LYS A 38 12.18 -3.23 6.05
N PRO A 39 11.48 -2.24 6.65
CA PRO A 39 12.05 -0.89 6.74
C PRO A 39 13.26 -0.86 7.67
N LEU A 40 14.11 0.16 7.51
CA LEU A 40 15.35 0.29 8.27
C LEU A 40 15.15 0.75 9.71
N LYS A 41 13.98 1.25 10.06
CA LYS A 41 13.68 1.78 11.40
C LYS A 41 12.90 0.77 12.23
N THR A 42 12.96 0.93 13.56
CA THR A 42 12.14 0.15 14.47
C THR A 42 10.67 0.52 14.30
N LEU A 43 9.82 -0.49 14.22
CA LEU A 43 8.39 -0.32 13.97
C LEU A 43 7.57 -0.70 15.20
N VAL A 44 6.37 -0.11 15.32
CA VAL A 44 5.41 -0.44 16.36
C VAL A 44 4.71 -1.76 16.04
N PHE A 45 4.38 -1.99 14.75
CA PHE A 45 3.66 -3.18 14.32
C PHE A 45 4.53 -4.07 13.45
N SER A 46 4.30 -5.38 13.52
CA SER A 46 4.97 -6.35 12.65
C SER A 46 4.51 -6.19 11.19
N PRO A 47 5.24 -6.75 10.21
CA PRO A 47 4.79 -6.71 8.81
C PRO A 47 3.40 -7.29 8.62
N GLU A 48 3.09 -8.41 9.29
CA GLU A 48 1.78 -9.06 9.20
C GLU A 48 0.67 -8.18 9.78
N GLU A 49 0.94 -7.55 10.91
CA GLU A 49 -0.03 -6.64 11.54
C GLU A 49 -0.28 -5.41 10.67
N ARG A 50 0.77 -4.82 10.11
CA ARG A 50 0.63 -3.65 9.24
C ARG A 50 -0.17 -3.98 7.99
N LEU A 51 0.12 -5.11 7.36
CA LEU A 51 -0.60 -5.56 6.17
C LEU A 51 -2.08 -5.80 6.49
N ALA A 52 -2.37 -6.47 7.60
CA ALA A 52 -3.74 -6.77 8.01
C ALA A 52 -4.54 -5.50 8.27
N LEU A 53 -3.94 -4.50 8.95
CA LEU A 53 -4.61 -3.24 9.22
C LEU A 53 -4.93 -2.47 7.94
N VAL A 54 -3.99 -2.44 6.99
CA VAL A 54 -4.21 -1.77 5.71
C VAL A 54 -5.32 -2.46 4.92
N GLN A 55 -5.32 -3.79 4.88
CA GLN A 55 -6.37 -4.55 4.20
C GLN A 55 -7.74 -4.29 4.80
N GLN A 56 -7.83 -4.26 6.13
CA GLN A 56 -9.10 -4.04 6.83
C GLN A 56 -9.65 -2.64 6.55
N VAL A 57 -8.79 -1.63 6.60
CA VAL A 57 -9.20 -0.24 6.43
C VAL A 57 -9.65 0.05 5.00
N LEU A 58 -9.00 -0.58 4.01
CA LEU A 58 -9.26 -0.30 2.60
C LEU A 58 -10.16 -1.34 1.92
N ALA A 59 -10.70 -2.30 2.67
CA ALA A 59 -11.47 -3.42 2.12
C ALA A 59 -12.72 -3.01 1.34
N GLY A 60 -13.29 -1.84 1.64
CA GLY A 60 -14.52 -1.37 0.98
C GLY A 60 -14.32 -0.80 -0.42
N ASN A 61 -13.10 -0.68 -0.92
CA ASN A 61 -12.83 -0.09 -2.23
C ASN A 61 -12.29 -1.15 -3.20
N SER A 62 -13.11 -1.53 -4.19
CA SER A 62 -12.76 -2.58 -5.14
C SER A 62 -11.62 -2.21 -6.10
N ARG A 63 -11.30 -0.93 -6.24
CA ARG A 63 -10.19 -0.47 -7.10
C ARG A 63 -8.86 -0.44 -6.36
N ILE A 64 -8.84 -0.67 -5.05
CA ILE A 64 -7.63 -0.71 -4.26
C ILE A 64 -7.26 -2.16 -3.98
N ARG A 65 -6.04 -2.53 -4.36
CA ARG A 65 -5.46 -3.82 -4.03
C ARG A 65 -4.34 -3.61 -3.03
N VAL A 66 -4.31 -4.40 -1.97
CA VAL A 66 -3.31 -4.30 -0.90
C VAL A 66 -2.38 -5.50 -0.98
N THR A 67 -1.08 -5.27 -0.96
CA THR A 67 -0.09 -6.34 -0.99
C THR A 67 1.14 -5.95 -0.17
N GLY A 68 1.87 -6.95 0.31
CA GLY A 68 3.18 -6.74 0.92
C GLY A 68 4.27 -6.87 -0.13
N TYR A 69 5.41 -6.24 0.10
CA TYR A 69 6.57 -6.39 -0.78
C TYR A 69 7.87 -6.26 0.00
N SER A 70 8.95 -6.77 -0.60
CA SER A 70 10.31 -6.65 -0.07
C SER A 70 11.26 -6.23 -1.20
N GLY A 71 12.49 -5.89 -0.84
CA GLY A 71 13.49 -5.46 -1.80
C GLY A 71 13.38 -3.97 -2.14
N LEU A 72 13.91 -3.59 -3.28
CA LEU A 72 13.91 -2.19 -3.69
C LEU A 72 12.55 -1.78 -4.25
N THR A 73 12.04 -0.65 -3.78
CA THR A 73 10.74 -0.13 -4.20
C THR A 73 10.67 0.08 -5.72
N VAL A 74 11.75 0.57 -6.33
CA VAL A 74 11.79 0.78 -7.79
C VAL A 74 11.62 -0.54 -8.55
N GLU A 75 12.28 -1.60 -8.09
CA GLU A 75 12.16 -2.92 -8.72
C GLU A 75 10.75 -3.47 -8.58
N TYR A 76 10.15 -3.32 -7.39
CA TYR A 76 8.77 -3.75 -7.19
C TYR A 76 7.81 -3.04 -8.14
N CYS A 77 7.93 -1.72 -8.28
CA CYS A 77 7.07 -0.95 -9.17
C CYS A 77 7.20 -1.39 -10.61
N ARG A 78 8.40 -1.77 -11.06
CA ARG A 78 8.61 -2.31 -12.39
C ARG A 78 7.92 -3.65 -12.62
N GLN A 79 7.87 -4.49 -11.58
CA GLN A 79 7.24 -5.82 -11.68
C GLN A 79 5.72 -5.73 -11.84
N VAL A 80 5.08 -4.71 -11.30
CA VAL A 80 3.62 -4.60 -11.31
C VAL A 80 3.07 -3.66 -12.39
N GLU A 81 3.93 -2.96 -13.08
CA GLU A 81 3.54 -2.16 -14.25
C GLU A 81 3.34 -3.05 -15.53
#